data_964b28709c1b56c361ab3693f289fa72
#
_entry.id   964b28709c1b56c361ab3693f289fa72
#
_cell.length_a   1.000
_cell.length_b   1.000
_cell.length_c   1.000
_cell.angle_alpha   90.00
_cell.angle_beta   90.00
_cell.angle_gamma   90.00
#
_symmetry.space_group_name_H-M   'P 1'
#
loop_
_entity.id
_entity.type
_entity.pdbx_description
1 polymer ?
#
loop_
_entity_poly.entity_id
_entity_poly.type
_entity_poly.pdbx_seq_one_letter_code
_entity_poly.pdbx_strand_id
1 'polypeptide(L)'
;MPIYSHIWHGDITSDGQRARTLVSISVSIRNTDPAKAIRVLSAQYYDTDGKKLKEYVTAPKTIGPMGTYELFVPRDDDSGGSGANFVIRWQSDKPANPPVVQGFHANLPVGRSIAFTTSAVTISDE
;
A
#
# COMPACT_ATOMS: atom_id res chain seq x y z
N MET A 1 4.05 5.45 0.71
CA MET A 1 2.90 5.04 1.56
C MET A 1 3.35 3.91 2.49
N PRO A 2 3.23 4.06 3.79
CA PRO A 2 3.60 3.00 4.73
C PRO A 2 2.74 1.75 4.55
N ILE A 3 3.39 0.59 4.61
CA ILE A 3 2.75 -0.72 4.47
C ILE A 3 3.29 -1.63 5.57
N TYR A 4 2.39 -2.41 6.15
CA TYR A 4 2.72 -3.40 7.16
C TYR A 4 2.34 -4.78 6.62
N SER A 5 3.31 -5.62 6.25
CA SER A 5 3.00 -7.01 5.92
C SER A 5 2.70 -7.83 7.19
N HIS A 6 3.17 -7.32 8.32
CA HIS A 6 2.81 -7.82 9.64
C HIS A 6 2.96 -6.71 10.66
N ILE A 7 2.33 -6.88 11.80
CA ILE A 7 2.46 -5.98 12.95
C ILE A 7 3.05 -6.73 14.13
N TRP A 8 3.90 -6.05 14.88
CA TRP A 8 4.43 -6.55 16.14
C TRP A 8 3.51 -6.11 17.26
N HIS A 9 3.25 -6.98 18.23
CA HIS A 9 2.36 -6.67 19.32
C HIS A 9 2.64 -7.53 20.56
N GLY A 10 1.94 -7.25 21.66
CA GLY A 10 2.09 -7.96 22.92
C GLY A 10 3.33 -7.56 23.67
N ASP A 11 3.81 -8.46 24.51
CA ASP A 11 4.97 -8.24 25.36
C ASP A 11 6.21 -8.92 24.77
N ILE A 12 7.38 -8.54 25.29
CA ILE A 12 8.64 -9.21 25.00
C ILE A 12 8.78 -10.36 26.01
N THR A 13 8.99 -11.57 25.50
CA THR A 13 9.23 -12.75 26.34
C THR A 13 10.64 -12.70 26.98
N SER A 14 10.90 -13.59 27.94
CA SER A 14 12.19 -13.63 28.65
C SER A 14 13.38 -13.87 27.71
N ASP A 15 13.18 -14.51 26.56
CA ASP A 15 14.20 -14.74 25.54
C ASP A 15 14.23 -13.66 24.43
N GLY A 16 13.52 -12.54 24.63
CA GLY A 16 13.55 -11.40 23.72
C GLY A 16 12.59 -11.52 22.54
N GLN A 17 11.67 -12.49 22.52
CA GLN A 17 10.73 -12.68 21.45
C GLN A 17 9.48 -11.83 21.63
N ARG A 18 8.87 -11.44 20.52
CA ARG A 18 7.60 -10.72 20.49
C ARG A 18 6.66 -11.35 19.47
N ALA A 19 5.37 -11.18 19.67
CA ALA A 19 4.35 -11.71 18.76
C ALA A 19 4.23 -10.84 17.51
N ARG A 20 3.83 -11.46 16.41
CA ARG A 20 3.47 -10.74 15.18
C ARG A 20 2.20 -11.32 14.60
N THR A 21 1.47 -10.49 13.87
CA THR A 21 0.28 -10.90 13.12
C THR A 21 0.47 -10.49 11.67
N LEU A 22 0.37 -11.46 10.77
CA LEU A 22 0.41 -11.21 9.32
C LEU A 22 -0.91 -10.62 8.87
N VAL A 23 -0.85 -9.70 7.92
CA VAL A 23 -2.03 -9.08 7.32
C VAL A 23 -1.92 -9.09 5.81
N SER A 24 -3.05 -9.14 5.12
CA SER A 24 -3.13 -8.83 3.69
C SER A 24 -3.35 -7.34 3.51
N ILE A 25 -2.96 -6.80 2.36
CA ILE A 25 -3.05 -5.37 2.08
C ILE A 25 -3.74 -5.16 0.74
N SER A 26 -4.82 -4.39 0.73
CA SER A 26 -5.42 -3.85 -0.49
C SER A 26 -4.99 -2.40 -0.61
N VAL A 27 -4.28 -2.08 -1.68
CA VAL A 27 -3.85 -0.72 -1.96
C VAL A 27 -4.80 -0.15 -2.99
N SER A 28 -5.56 0.88 -2.63
CA SER A 28 -6.46 1.57 -3.55
C SER A 28 -5.83 2.88 -4.02
N ILE A 29 -5.85 3.08 -5.33
CA ILE A 29 -5.44 4.32 -5.99
C ILE A 29 -6.71 4.89 -6.59
N ARG A 30 -7.23 5.94 -5.98
CA ARG A 30 -8.56 6.46 -6.24
C ARG A 30 -8.46 7.80 -6.96
N ASN A 31 -8.95 7.85 -8.20
CA ASN A 31 -9.03 9.11 -8.93
C ASN A 31 -10.18 9.94 -8.36
N THR A 32 -9.87 11.09 -7.79
CA THR A 32 -10.86 11.98 -7.18
C THR A 32 -11.33 13.07 -8.11
N ASP A 33 -10.85 13.10 -9.36
CA ASP A 33 -11.29 14.08 -10.34
C ASP A 33 -12.60 13.62 -10.99
N PRO A 34 -13.64 14.46 -10.99
CA PRO A 34 -14.93 14.06 -11.56
C PRO A 34 -14.96 14.12 -13.09
N ALA A 35 -13.96 14.72 -13.73
CA ALA A 35 -13.97 14.95 -15.17
C ALA A 35 -12.77 14.40 -15.91
N LYS A 36 -11.64 14.19 -15.25
CA LYS A 36 -10.36 13.88 -15.90
C LYS A 36 -9.81 12.55 -15.45
N ALA A 37 -9.27 11.79 -16.41
CA ALA A 37 -8.54 10.57 -16.14
C ALA A 37 -7.13 10.86 -15.64
N ILE A 38 -6.58 9.91 -14.89
CA ILE A 38 -5.16 9.88 -14.52
C ILE A 38 -4.54 8.57 -15.00
N ARG A 39 -3.20 8.54 -15.07
CA ARG A 39 -2.46 7.32 -15.36
C ARG A 39 -1.53 7.01 -14.21
N VAL A 40 -1.57 5.76 -13.75
CA VAL A 40 -0.59 5.23 -12.81
C VAL A 40 0.56 4.63 -13.61
N LEU A 41 1.75 5.16 -13.42
CA LEU A 41 2.94 4.77 -14.18
C LEU A 41 3.67 3.62 -13.51
N SER A 42 3.73 3.62 -12.18
CA SER A 42 4.41 2.59 -11.41
C SER A 42 3.84 2.52 -10.00
N ALA A 43 3.99 1.34 -9.40
CA ALA A 43 3.71 1.11 -7.99
C ALA A 43 4.81 0.17 -7.48
N GLN A 44 5.85 0.74 -6.90
CA GLN A 44 7.04 0.02 -6.48
C GLN A 44 6.96 -0.31 -5.00
N TYR A 45 7.14 -1.57 -4.67
CA TYR A 45 7.07 -2.08 -3.31
C TYR A 45 8.48 -2.26 -2.75
N TYR A 46 8.75 -1.65 -1.60
CA TYR A 46 10.03 -1.68 -0.91
C TYR A 46 9.88 -2.35 0.45
N ASP A 47 10.90 -3.12 0.83
CA ASP A 47 10.91 -3.74 2.16
C ASP A 47 11.33 -2.74 3.26
N THR A 48 11.37 -3.22 4.49
CA THR A 48 11.73 -2.43 5.67
C THR A 48 13.11 -1.79 5.55
N ASP A 49 14.04 -2.41 4.82
CA ASP A 49 15.40 -1.91 4.63
C ASP A 49 15.53 -1.00 3.41
N GLY A 50 14.43 -0.73 2.70
CA GLY A 50 14.43 0.13 1.54
C GLY A 50 14.81 -0.58 0.23
N LYS A 51 14.86 -1.90 0.24
CA LYS A 51 15.13 -2.67 -0.97
C LYS A 51 13.87 -2.82 -1.79
N LYS A 52 13.95 -2.50 -3.08
CA LYS A 52 12.83 -2.71 -4.02
C LYS A 52 12.60 -4.21 -4.20
N LEU A 53 11.39 -4.67 -3.91
CA LEU A 53 11.00 -6.07 -4.05
C LEU A 53 10.26 -6.35 -5.36
N LYS A 54 9.35 -5.45 -5.76
CA LYS A 54 8.46 -5.72 -6.88
C LYS A 54 7.90 -4.44 -7.47
N GLU A 55 7.71 -4.45 -8.80
CA GLU A 55 6.90 -3.48 -9.52
C GLU A 55 5.52 -4.08 -9.76
N TYR A 56 4.46 -3.47 -9.21
CA TYR A 56 3.09 -3.96 -9.35
C TYR A 56 2.39 -3.45 -10.61
N VAL A 57 2.92 -2.38 -11.23
CA VAL A 57 2.36 -1.80 -12.45
C VAL A 57 3.40 -1.90 -13.55
N THR A 58 3.29 -2.90 -14.41
CA THR A 58 4.27 -3.17 -15.47
C THR A 58 4.03 -2.35 -16.73
N ALA A 59 2.83 -1.77 -16.89
CA ALA A 59 2.47 -0.86 -17.97
C ALA A 59 1.52 0.20 -17.41
N PRO A 60 1.56 1.45 -17.93
CA PRO A 60 0.71 2.51 -17.41
C PRO A 60 -0.76 2.10 -17.38
N LYS A 61 -1.41 2.37 -16.27
CA LYS A 61 -2.83 2.04 -16.04
C LYS A 61 -3.63 3.33 -15.97
N THR A 62 -4.58 3.49 -16.90
CA THR A 62 -5.49 4.63 -16.90
C THR A 62 -6.63 4.38 -15.92
N ILE A 63 -6.89 5.37 -15.07
CA ILE A 63 -8.04 5.37 -14.15
C ILE A 63 -8.94 6.52 -14.58
N GLY A 64 -10.15 6.18 -15.03
CA GLY A 64 -11.15 7.18 -15.43
C GLY A 64 -11.63 8.03 -14.26
N PRO A 65 -12.41 9.09 -14.55
CA PRO A 65 -12.94 9.96 -13.50
C PRO A 65 -13.66 9.17 -12.42
N MET A 66 -13.33 9.45 -11.16
CA MET A 66 -13.90 8.80 -9.96
C MET A 66 -13.67 7.30 -9.88
N GLY A 67 -12.82 6.73 -10.74
CA GLY A 67 -12.49 5.31 -10.73
C GLY A 67 -11.43 4.97 -9.69
N THR A 68 -11.30 3.68 -9.38
CA THR A 68 -10.32 3.16 -8.45
C THR A 68 -9.57 2.00 -9.09
N TYR A 69 -8.27 1.95 -8.87
CA TYR A 69 -7.42 0.81 -9.22
C TYR A 69 -6.88 0.21 -7.92
N GLU A 70 -6.97 -1.11 -7.80
CA GLU A 70 -6.53 -1.79 -6.59
C GLU A 70 -5.36 -2.73 -6.87
N LEU A 71 -4.39 -2.72 -5.94
CA LEU A 71 -3.29 -3.67 -5.87
C LEU A 71 -3.47 -4.51 -4.62
N PHE A 72 -2.97 -5.73 -4.63
CA PHE A 72 -3.15 -6.64 -3.51
C PHE A 72 -1.84 -7.32 -3.14
N VAL A 73 -1.52 -7.30 -1.83
CA VAL A 73 -0.42 -8.04 -1.25
C VAL A 73 -1.03 -9.12 -0.36
N PRO A 74 -0.89 -10.41 -0.73
CA PRO A 74 -1.50 -11.48 0.06
C PRO A 74 -0.81 -11.64 1.42
N ARG A 75 -1.54 -12.20 2.37
CA ARG A 75 -1.08 -12.36 3.75
C ARG A 75 0.17 -13.21 3.88
N ASP A 76 0.36 -14.20 3.02
CA ASP A 76 1.53 -15.07 3.04
C ASP A 76 2.79 -14.43 2.43
N ASP A 77 2.66 -13.27 1.82
CA ASP A 77 3.80 -12.46 1.38
C ASP A 77 4.21 -11.50 2.49
N ASP A 78 5.13 -11.95 3.34
CA ASP A 78 5.67 -11.15 4.44
C ASP A 78 7.02 -10.49 4.10
N SER A 79 7.40 -10.49 2.83
CA SER A 79 8.71 -10.00 2.37
C SER A 79 8.95 -8.52 2.67
N GLY A 80 7.89 -7.71 2.70
CA GLY A 80 8.01 -6.29 2.99
C GLY A 80 8.37 -5.97 4.43
N GLY A 81 7.81 -6.71 5.37
CA GLY A 81 8.02 -6.46 6.80
C GLY A 81 7.08 -5.39 7.36
N SER A 82 7.33 -4.98 8.60
CA SER A 82 6.50 -4.00 9.30
C SER A 82 6.84 -2.54 8.93
N GLY A 83 7.89 -2.32 8.17
CA GLY A 83 8.32 -0.98 7.72
C GLY A 83 8.40 -0.85 6.22
N ALA A 84 7.61 -1.61 5.48
CA ALA A 84 7.57 -1.56 4.02
C ALA A 84 6.92 -0.26 3.52
N ASN A 85 7.10 0.00 2.23
CA ASN A 85 6.52 1.16 1.57
C ASN A 85 6.12 0.86 0.14
N PHE A 86 5.05 1.48 -0.34
CA PHE A 86 4.79 1.67 -1.76
C PHE A 86 5.17 3.07 -2.18
N VAL A 87 5.83 3.17 -3.33
CA VAL A 87 6.03 4.43 -4.04
C VAL A 87 5.22 4.35 -5.33
N ILE A 88 4.24 5.23 -5.45
CA ILE A 88 3.29 5.24 -6.56
C ILE A 88 3.53 6.51 -7.36
N ARG A 89 3.76 6.36 -8.67
CA ARG A 89 3.94 7.46 -9.61
C ARG A 89 2.73 7.54 -10.51
N TRP A 90 2.23 8.75 -10.68
CA TRP A 90 1.07 9.00 -11.51
C TRP A 90 1.24 10.28 -12.31
N GLN A 91 0.45 10.41 -13.37
CA GLN A 91 0.39 11.66 -14.15
C GLN A 91 -0.99 11.82 -14.78
N SER A 92 -1.24 13.03 -15.29
CA SER A 92 -2.41 13.34 -16.09
C SER A 92 -1.99 14.26 -17.22
N ASP A 93 -2.72 14.20 -18.36
CA ASP A 93 -2.44 15.06 -19.52
C ASP A 93 -2.84 16.51 -19.25
N LYS A 94 -3.81 16.71 -18.38
CA LYS A 94 -4.32 18.02 -17.95
C LYS A 94 -4.30 18.07 -16.44
N PRO A 95 -4.21 19.27 -15.84
CA PRO A 95 -4.30 19.39 -14.39
C PRO A 95 -5.52 18.65 -13.85
N ALA A 96 -5.30 17.76 -12.90
CA ALA A 96 -6.33 16.95 -12.27
C ALA A 96 -6.08 16.91 -10.77
N ASN A 97 -7.13 16.59 -10.00
CA ASN A 97 -6.97 16.38 -8.57
C ASN A 97 -6.01 15.21 -8.32
N PRO A 98 -5.09 15.31 -7.36
CA PRO A 98 -4.25 14.18 -7.01
C PRO A 98 -5.09 13.01 -6.50
N PRO A 99 -4.68 11.76 -6.78
CA PRO A 99 -5.41 10.60 -6.30
C PRO A 99 -5.30 10.47 -4.79
N VAL A 100 -6.30 9.85 -4.19
CA VAL A 100 -6.24 9.38 -2.81
C VAL A 100 -5.73 7.94 -2.82
N VAL A 101 -4.62 7.71 -2.15
CA VAL A 101 -3.97 6.39 -2.10
C VAL A 101 -3.98 5.90 -0.67
N GLN A 102 -4.59 4.73 -0.45
CA GLN A 102 -4.75 4.15 0.88
C GLN A 102 -4.42 2.67 0.86
N GLY A 103 -3.84 2.19 1.95
CA GLY A 103 -3.63 0.78 2.20
C GLY A 103 -4.60 0.28 3.26
N PHE A 104 -5.45 -0.68 2.91
CA PHE A 104 -6.32 -1.36 3.86
C PHE A 104 -5.68 -2.69 4.24
N HIS A 105 -5.32 -2.80 5.51
CA HIS A 105 -4.63 -3.96 6.07
C HIS A 105 -5.63 -4.79 6.86
N ALA A 106 -5.64 -6.09 6.65
CA ALA A 106 -6.63 -6.92 7.33
C ALA A 106 -6.14 -8.34 7.61
N ASN A 107 -6.56 -8.86 8.74
CA ASN A 107 -6.58 -10.27 9.07
C ASN A 107 -7.90 -10.51 9.81
N LEU A 108 -8.82 -11.23 9.16
CA LEU A 108 -10.22 -11.29 9.59
C LEU A 108 -10.66 -12.71 9.97
N PRO A 109 -9.93 -13.45 10.83
CA PRO A 109 -10.42 -14.72 11.32
C PRO A 109 -11.58 -14.50 12.29
N VAL A 110 -12.42 -15.52 12.43
CA VAL A 110 -13.53 -15.48 13.38
C VAL A 110 -13.00 -15.28 14.80
N GLY A 111 -13.51 -14.27 15.50
CA GLY A 111 -13.22 -14.00 16.90
C GLY A 111 -11.97 -13.16 17.18
N ARG A 112 -11.09 -12.94 16.19
CA ARG A 112 -9.84 -12.17 16.37
C ARG A 112 -9.47 -11.38 15.13
N SER A 113 -10.39 -10.53 14.70
CA SER A 113 -10.16 -9.71 13.50
C SER A 113 -9.39 -8.43 13.81
N ILE A 114 -8.52 -8.06 12.90
CA ILE A 114 -7.85 -6.77 12.91
C ILE A 114 -7.91 -6.16 11.52
N ALA A 115 -8.16 -4.87 11.46
CA ALA A 115 -8.11 -4.10 10.22
C ALA A 115 -7.68 -2.67 10.54
N PHE A 116 -6.86 -2.10 9.66
CA PHE A 116 -6.44 -0.70 9.78
C PHE A 116 -6.03 -0.15 8.41
N THR A 117 -5.95 1.16 8.32
CA THR A 117 -5.57 1.83 7.07
C THR A 117 -4.29 2.64 7.26
N THR A 118 -3.55 2.77 6.16
CA THR A 118 -2.49 3.75 6.02
C THR A 118 -2.81 4.64 4.83
N SER A 119 -2.23 5.83 4.79
CA SER A 119 -2.44 6.78 3.70
C SER A 119 -1.11 7.23 3.13
N ALA A 120 -1.10 7.48 1.82
CA ALA A 120 0.05 8.03 1.15
C ALA A 120 0.16 9.53 1.43
N VAL A 121 1.40 10.02 1.34
CA VAL A 121 1.70 11.45 1.30
C VAL A 121 2.44 11.74 0.01
N THR A 122 2.28 12.95 -0.52
CA THR A 122 3.03 13.37 -1.70
C THR A 122 4.50 13.56 -1.33
N ILE A 123 5.39 13.00 -2.15
CA ILE A 123 6.83 13.18 -1.99
C ILE A 123 7.40 13.76 -3.29
N SER A 124 8.57 14.38 -3.18
CA SER A 124 9.33 14.91 -4.31
C SER A 124 10.52 13.98 -4.58
N ASP A 125 10.86 13.83 -5.87
CA ASP A 125 12.05 13.10 -6.30
C ASP A 125 13.34 13.94 -6.21
N GLU A 126 13.21 15.21 -5.91
CA GLU A 126 14.34 16.13 -5.82
C GLU A 126 15.12 15.99 -4.52
#